data_38219dce9139443688b118951f7b2ff5
#
_entry.id   38219dce9139443688b118951f7b2ff5
#
_cell.length_a   1.000
_cell.length_b   1.000
_cell.length_c   1.000
_cell.angle_alpha   90.00
_cell.angle_beta   90.00
_cell.angle_gamma   90.00
#
_symmetry.space_group_name_H-M   'P 1'
#
loop_
_entity.id
_entity.type
_entity.pdbx_description
1 polymer ?
#
loop_
_entity_poly.entity_id
_entity_poly.type
_entity_poly.pdbx_seq_one_letter_code
_entity_poly.pdbx_strand_id
1 'polypeptide(L)' 'MSNESVTALDSFAAPYGREVTLESVEYESGLRMLRIRIREGRRFTVMDIDEDTAMRWGSAMSTWADKARALGA' A
#
# COMPACT_ATOMS: atom_id res chain seq x y z
N MET A 1 16.68 -7.10 18.19
CA MET A 1 17.05 -6.19 17.09
C MET A 1 16.23 -6.48 15.87
N SER A 2 15.78 -5.46 15.22
CA SER A 2 15.06 -5.63 13.97
C SER A 2 16.07 -5.88 12.85
N ASN A 3 15.80 -6.92 12.04
CA ASN A 3 16.61 -7.24 10.88
C ASN A 3 15.92 -6.83 9.60
N GLU A 4 15.09 -5.81 9.69
CA GLU A 4 14.38 -5.31 8.53
C GLU A 4 14.82 -3.90 8.17
N SER A 5 14.86 -3.63 6.87
CA SER A 5 15.09 -2.29 6.34
C SER A 5 13.77 -1.79 5.76
N VAL A 6 13.36 -0.62 6.18
CA VAL A 6 12.09 -0.02 5.73
C VAL A 6 12.39 1.22 4.89
N THR A 7 11.82 1.25 3.70
CA THR A 7 11.97 2.38 2.78
C THR A 7 10.60 2.94 2.46
N ALA A 8 10.40 4.22 2.71
CA ALA A 8 9.14 4.88 2.37
C ALA A 8 9.01 5.00 0.86
N LEU A 9 7.84 4.65 0.34
CA LEU A 9 7.55 4.72 -1.09
C LEU A 9 6.58 5.84 -1.40
N ASP A 10 5.50 5.96 -0.64
CA ASP A 10 4.46 6.94 -0.91
C ASP A 10 3.62 7.18 0.34
N SER A 11 3.00 8.35 0.41
CA SER A 11 2.08 8.68 1.47
C SER A 11 1.08 9.69 0.93
N PHE A 12 -0.20 9.43 1.11
CA PHE A 12 -1.24 10.30 0.56
C PHE A 12 -2.52 10.22 1.37
N ALA A 13 -3.33 11.27 1.24
CA ALA A 13 -4.64 11.31 1.86
C ALA A 13 -5.65 10.56 1.00
N ALA A 14 -6.48 9.77 1.64
CA ALA A 14 -7.59 9.09 1.02
C ALA A 14 -8.90 9.70 1.53
N PRO A 15 -10.04 9.40 0.90
CA PRO A 15 -11.32 9.96 1.32
C PRO A 15 -11.66 9.66 2.78
N TYR A 16 -12.45 10.54 3.36
CA TYR A 16 -12.99 10.41 4.72
C TYR A 16 -11.93 10.43 5.81
N GLY A 17 -10.91 11.28 5.62
CA GLY A 17 -9.90 11.48 6.65
C GLY A 17 -8.92 10.35 6.88
N ARG A 18 -8.78 9.49 5.90
CA ARG A 18 -7.81 8.41 5.96
C ARG A 18 -6.48 8.83 5.36
N GLU A 19 -5.42 8.25 5.87
CA GLU A 19 -4.08 8.47 5.34
C GLU A 19 -3.45 7.12 5.02
N VAL A 20 -2.95 6.98 3.81
CA VAL A 20 -2.33 5.72 3.35
C VAL A 20 -0.84 5.95 3.20
N THR A 21 -0.06 5.03 3.74
CA THR A 21 1.40 5.03 3.60
C THR A 21 1.85 3.68 3.06
N LEU A 22 2.71 3.71 2.07
CA LEU A 22 3.29 2.50 1.48
C LEU A 22 4.78 2.48 1.75
N GLU A 23 5.26 1.32 2.22
CA GLU A 23 6.66 1.12 2.55
C GLU A 23 7.16 -0.20 2.00
N SER A 24 8.39 -0.21 1.50
CA SER A 24 9.05 -1.45 1.14
C SER A 24 9.79 -1.96 2.36
N VAL A 25 9.58 -3.22 2.71
CA VAL A 25 10.25 -3.86 3.84
C VAL A 25 11.12 -4.98 3.32
N GLU A 26 12.41 -4.90 3.60
CA GLU A 26 13.35 -5.94 3.23
C GLU A 26 13.88 -6.58 4.49
N TYR A 27 13.75 -7.90 4.57
CA TYR A 27 14.24 -8.67 5.70
C TYR A 27 15.66 -9.17 5.45
N GLU A 28 16.37 -9.50 6.51
CA GLU A 28 17.74 -9.98 6.42
C GLU A 28 17.89 -11.19 5.49
N SER A 29 16.84 -12.02 5.41
CA SER A 29 16.84 -13.19 4.53
C SER A 29 16.77 -12.86 3.04
N GLY A 30 16.54 -11.58 2.71
CA GLY A 30 16.31 -11.15 1.34
C GLY A 30 14.85 -11.10 0.93
N LEU A 31 13.94 -11.56 1.81
CA LEU A 31 12.52 -11.47 1.57
C LEU A 31 12.08 -10.00 1.55
N ARG A 32 11.28 -9.63 0.57
CA ARG A 32 10.72 -8.29 0.46
C ARG A 32 9.21 -8.34 0.53
N MET A 33 8.64 -7.39 1.27
CA MET A 33 7.19 -7.24 1.39
C MET A 33 6.83 -5.78 1.21
N LEU A 34 5.61 -5.54 0.73
CA LEU A 34 5.06 -4.19 0.69
C LEU A 34 4.21 -4.01 1.93
N ARG A 35 4.51 -2.99 2.71
CA ARG A 35 3.74 -2.68 3.92
C ARG A 35 2.79 -1.54 3.64
N ILE A 36 1.51 -1.80 3.87
CA ILE A 36 0.43 -0.83 3.72
C ILE A 36 -0.02 -0.40 5.10
N ARG A 37 0.03 0.90 5.38
CA ARG A 37 -0.46 1.47 6.62
C ARG A 37 -1.63 2.39 6.30
N ILE A 38 -2.74 2.19 6.99
CA ILE A 38 -3.90 3.06 6.86
C ILE A 38 -4.22 3.63 8.22
N ARG A 39 -4.20 4.94 8.33
CA ARG A 39 -4.55 5.63 9.57
C ARG A 39 -5.93 6.27 9.43
N GLU A 40 -6.80 5.98 10.40
CA GLU A 40 -8.12 6.59 10.50
C GLU A 40 -8.23 7.16 11.92
N GLY A 41 -7.94 8.44 12.09
CA GLY A 41 -7.88 9.03 13.41
C GLY A 41 -6.83 8.36 14.27
N ARG A 42 -7.27 7.64 15.29
CA ARG A 42 -6.38 6.90 16.20
C ARG A 42 -6.22 5.42 15.82
N ARG A 43 -6.94 4.99 14.80
CA ARG A 43 -6.88 3.61 14.34
C ARG A 43 -5.83 3.44 13.27
N PHE A 44 -5.12 2.33 13.34
CA PHE A 44 -4.15 1.96 12.33
C PHE A 44 -4.44 0.57 11.83
N THR A 45 -4.43 0.41 10.52
CA THR A 45 -4.44 -0.90 9.88
C THR A 45 -3.10 -1.06 9.19
N VAL A 46 -2.42 -2.17 9.47
CA VAL A 46 -1.13 -2.46 8.85
C VAL A 46 -1.18 -3.87 8.29
N MET A 47 -0.79 -4.02 7.03
CA MET A 47 -0.70 -5.34 6.43
C MET A 47 0.49 -5.39 5.48
N ASP A 48 1.13 -6.53 5.44
CA ASP A 48 2.24 -6.78 4.52
C ASP A 48 1.75 -7.72 3.44
N ILE A 49 2.08 -7.41 2.19
CA ILE A 49 1.69 -8.23 1.06
C ILE A 49 2.93 -8.55 0.21
N ASP A 50 2.86 -9.67 -0.50
CA ASP A 50 3.94 -10.10 -1.38
C ASP A 50 3.83 -9.44 -2.77
N GLU A 51 4.82 -9.72 -3.61
CA GLU A 51 4.89 -9.12 -4.94
C GLU A 51 3.68 -9.45 -5.81
N ASP A 52 3.27 -10.71 -5.82
CA ASP A 52 2.14 -11.14 -6.65
C ASP A 52 0.83 -10.49 -6.19
N THR A 53 0.63 -10.42 -4.89
CA THR A 53 -0.54 -9.76 -4.33
C THR A 53 -0.55 -8.28 -4.66
N ALA A 54 0.59 -7.63 -4.55
CA ALA A 54 0.72 -6.21 -4.87
C ALA A 54 0.40 -5.95 -6.35
N MET A 55 0.91 -6.80 -7.23
CA MET A 55 0.67 -6.70 -8.67
C MET A 55 -0.81 -6.85 -9.00
N ARG A 56 -1.44 -7.86 -8.42
CA ARG A 56 -2.87 -8.13 -8.63
C ARG A 56 -3.72 -7.00 -8.10
N TRP A 57 -3.44 -6.55 -6.90
CA TRP A 57 -4.21 -5.47 -6.26
C TRP A 57 -4.06 -4.16 -7.01
N GLY A 58 -2.83 -3.80 -7.33
CA GLY A 58 -2.55 -2.58 -8.08
C GLY A 58 -3.18 -2.57 -9.46
N SER A 59 -3.13 -3.70 -10.16
CA SER A 59 -3.75 -3.82 -11.49
C SER A 59 -5.26 -3.68 -11.42
N ALA A 60 -5.89 -4.31 -10.42
CA ALA A 60 -7.33 -4.20 -10.24
C ALA A 60 -7.76 -2.76 -9.96
N MET A 61 -7.01 -2.08 -9.11
CA MET A 61 -7.28 -0.68 -8.79
C MET A 61 -7.13 0.22 -10.01
N SER A 62 -6.06 0.05 -10.76
CA SER A 62 -5.81 0.84 -11.96
C SER A 62 -6.88 0.61 -13.02
N THR A 63 -7.27 -0.62 -13.23
CA THR A 63 -8.31 -0.97 -14.19
C THR A 63 -9.65 -0.34 -13.80
N TRP A 64 -10.00 -0.44 -12.53
CA TRP A 64 -11.23 0.18 -12.05
C TRP A 64 -11.23 1.69 -12.24
N ALA A 65 -10.13 2.34 -11.89
CA ALA A 65 -10.01 3.79 -12.00
C ALA A 65 -10.11 4.26 -13.44
N ASP A 66 -9.48 3.55 -14.36
CA ASP A 66 -9.53 3.89 -15.78
C ASP A 66 -10.96 3.79 -16.31
N LYS A 67 -11.67 2.74 -15.95
CA LYS A 67 -13.08 2.58 -16.36
C LYS A 67 -13.97 3.65 -15.75
N ALA A 68 -13.78 3.96 -14.50
CA ALA A 68 -14.58 4.98 -13.82
C ALA A 68 -14.39 6.35 -14.47
N ARG A 69 -13.17 6.70 -14.82
CA ARG A 69 -12.88 7.95 -15.52
C ARG A 69 -13.51 8.00 -16.90
N ALA A 70 -13.45 6.88 -17.62
CA ALA A 70 -14.03 6.81 -18.96
C ALA A 70 -15.57 6.95 -18.95
N LEU A 71 -16.21 6.45 -17.88
CA LEU A 71 -17.67 6.51 -17.77
C LEU A 71 -18.17 7.83 -17.19
N GLY A 72 -17.30 8.54 -16.47
CA GLY A 72 -17.82 9.58 -15.77
C GLY A 72 -17.53 10.77 -15.73
N ALA A 73 -16.76 10.48 -16.13
CA ALA A 73 -16.59 11.48 -15.57
C ALA A 73 -16.66 12.79 -15.81
#